data_b95b34048c28b339c4b4f10e98057f62
#
_entry.id   b95b34048c28b339c4b4f10e98057f62
#
_cell.length_a   1.000
_cell.length_b   1.000
_cell.length_c   1.000
_cell.angle_alpha   90.00
_cell.angle_beta   90.00
_cell.angle_gamma   90.00
#
_symmetry.space_group_name_H-M   'P 1'
#
loop_
_entity.id
_entity.type
_entity.pdbx_description
1 polymer ?
#
loop_
_entity_poly.entity_id
_entity_poly.type
_entity_poly.pdbx_seq_one_letter_code
_entity_poly.pdbx_strand_id
1 'polypeptide(L)'
;INTNSPGEPAGVPTITSQIDGYLAAGAVDGKALYSVWGGANDIFYHATAAGAGATAQQLIAANTAGLPATTAAQVAAQISSQVMATAGVSSFETAEQVQANVAAAAQQEVKLIGELQAAGATNILVFNLPNVGITPSARSQGAEAAASLSGLSLIFNGQLNAGISRLGTGIIPINTYSLLNEVVANPQMYGFSNVTDPACTGGSGSSVECAP
;
A
#
# COMPACT_ATOMS: atom_id res chain seq x y z
N ILE A 1 5.32 0.33 4.59
CA ILE A 1 6.37 0.92 5.42
C ILE A 1 7.62 0.03 5.39
N ASN A 2 7.47 -1.28 5.53
CA ASN A 2 8.54 -2.27 5.42
C ASN A 2 8.39 -3.20 4.22
N THR A 3 7.34 -3.06 3.45
CA THR A 3 7.03 -3.90 2.30
C THR A 3 7.15 -3.11 1.00
N ASN A 4 7.68 -3.75 -0.02
CA ASN A 4 7.62 -3.27 -1.38
C ASN A 4 6.45 -3.95 -2.10
N SER A 5 5.82 -3.27 -3.03
CA SER A 5 4.79 -3.90 -3.87
C SER A 5 5.37 -5.07 -4.67
N PRO A 6 4.59 -6.13 -4.90
CA PRO A 6 5.01 -7.20 -5.80
C PRO A 6 5.43 -6.63 -7.15
N GLY A 7 6.64 -7.02 -7.61
CA GLY A 7 7.20 -6.54 -8.88
C GLY A 7 8.09 -5.29 -8.79
N GLU A 8 8.24 -4.67 -7.63
CA GLU A 8 9.24 -3.61 -7.46
C GLU A 8 10.67 -4.15 -7.52
N PRO A 9 11.63 -3.37 -8.05
CA PRO A 9 13.03 -3.76 -8.06
C PRO A 9 13.57 -4.03 -6.66
N ALA A 10 14.38 -5.06 -6.52
CA ALA A 10 15.07 -5.33 -5.27
C ALA A 10 15.99 -4.15 -4.89
N GLY A 11 15.97 -3.77 -3.61
CA GLY A 11 16.85 -2.72 -3.09
C GLY A 11 16.24 -1.32 -3.05
N VAL A 12 14.96 -1.14 -3.38
CA VAL A 12 14.26 0.13 -3.11
C VAL A 12 14.18 0.32 -1.59
N PRO A 13 14.72 1.44 -1.04
CA PRO A 13 14.70 1.67 0.40
C PRO A 13 13.26 1.84 0.92
N THR A 14 12.91 1.10 1.96
CA THR A 14 11.63 1.30 2.67
C THR A 14 11.65 2.60 3.48
N ILE A 15 10.48 3.14 3.86
CA ILE A 15 10.40 4.30 4.75
C ILE A 15 11.18 4.06 6.05
N THR A 16 11.10 2.86 6.62
CA THR A 16 11.87 2.50 7.81
C THR A 16 13.37 2.64 7.54
N SER A 17 13.88 2.02 6.49
CA SER A 17 15.32 2.07 6.19
C SER A 17 15.82 3.48 5.84
N GLN A 18 14.97 4.31 5.22
CA GLN A 18 15.29 5.71 4.92
C GLN A 18 15.41 6.54 6.20
N ILE A 19 14.44 6.42 7.11
CA ILE A 19 14.46 7.17 8.39
C ILE A 19 15.58 6.67 9.29
N ASP A 20 15.75 5.35 9.43
CA ASP A 20 16.85 4.77 10.23
C ASP A 20 18.22 5.23 9.70
N GLY A 21 18.42 5.20 8.39
CA GLY A 21 19.65 5.67 7.76
C GLY A 21 19.89 7.16 7.97
N TYR A 22 18.85 7.98 7.88
CA TYR A 22 18.94 9.41 8.16
C TYR A 22 19.29 9.70 9.61
N LEU A 23 18.63 9.03 10.57
CA LEU A 23 18.89 9.19 12.00
C LEU A 23 20.30 8.69 12.37
N ALA A 24 20.77 7.61 11.76
CA ALA A 24 22.13 7.09 11.98
C ALA A 24 23.22 8.06 11.48
N ALA A 25 22.93 8.89 10.50
CA ALA A 25 23.83 9.94 10.01
C ALA A 25 24.00 11.12 10.99
N GLY A 26 23.16 11.24 12.01
CA GLY A 26 23.40 12.01 13.22
C GLY A 26 23.15 13.51 13.18
N ALA A 27 22.46 14.04 12.17
CA ALA A 27 22.27 15.50 12.06
C ALA A 27 20.81 15.89 11.69
N VAL A 28 19.88 15.73 12.64
CA VAL A 28 18.55 16.30 12.50
C VAL A 28 18.60 17.81 12.70
N ASP A 29 18.30 18.58 11.65
CA ASP A 29 18.15 20.03 11.74
C ASP A 29 16.74 20.40 12.21
N GLY A 30 16.60 20.91 13.42
CA GLY A 30 15.32 21.34 13.99
C GLY A 30 14.62 22.47 13.22
N LYS A 31 15.31 23.15 12.28
CA LYS A 31 14.74 24.21 11.43
C LYS A 31 14.30 23.70 10.06
N ALA A 32 14.70 22.48 9.68
CA ALA A 32 14.33 21.90 8.41
C ALA A 32 12.85 21.50 8.40
N LEU A 33 12.29 21.44 7.20
CA LEU A 33 10.98 20.84 6.93
C LEU A 33 11.20 19.40 6.47
N TYR A 34 10.63 18.47 7.20
CA TYR A 34 10.63 17.05 6.88
C TYR A 34 9.34 16.67 6.20
N SER A 35 9.35 15.71 5.29
CA SER A 35 8.14 15.15 4.70
C SER A 35 8.16 13.63 4.82
N VAL A 36 7.06 13.06 5.31
CA VAL A 36 6.86 11.61 5.43
C VAL A 36 5.61 11.24 4.65
N TRP A 37 5.76 10.30 3.72
CA TRP A 37 4.68 9.78 2.89
C TRP A 37 4.96 8.34 2.51
N GLY A 38 4.16 7.40 3.01
CA GLY A 38 4.32 5.99 2.75
C GLY A 38 3.06 5.16 3.01
N GLY A 39 3.17 3.84 2.89
CA GLY A 39 2.10 2.89 3.22
C GLY A 39 1.26 2.42 2.04
N ALA A 40 1.32 3.02 0.86
CA ALA A 40 0.56 2.54 -0.30
C ALA A 40 1.00 1.12 -0.71
N ASN A 41 2.30 0.85 -0.69
CA ASN A 41 2.85 -0.47 -1.00
C ASN A 41 2.40 -1.54 0.00
N ASP A 42 2.23 -1.18 1.27
CA ASP A 42 1.68 -2.09 2.28
C ASP A 42 0.22 -2.47 1.92
N ILE A 43 -0.61 -1.50 1.49
CA ILE A 43 -1.97 -1.81 1.01
C ILE A 43 -1.93 -2.75 -0.19
N PHE A 44 -1.12 -2.47 -1.20
CA PHE A 44 -1.05 -3.30 -2.41
C PHE A 44 -0.51 -4.70 -2.12
N TYR A 45 0.51 -4.83 -1.28
CA TYR A 45 1.06 -6.13 -0.89
C TYR A 45 0.01 -6.99 -0.20
N HIS A 46 -0.63 -6.46 0.84
CA HIS A 46 -1.61 -7.22 1.63
C HIS A 46 -2.88 -7.53 0.83
N ALA A 47 -3.36 -6.59 0.00
CA ALA A 47 -4.48 -6.87 -0.90
C ALA A 47 -4.13 -7.96 -1.94
N THR A 48 -2.90 -7.95 -2.47
CA THR A 48 -2.41 -8.99 -3.39
C THR A 48 -2.33 -10.35 -2.69
N ALA A 49 -1.86 -10.40 -1.44
CA ALA A 49 -1.79 -11.64 -0.66
C ALA A 49 -3.18 -12.28 -0.43
N ALA A 50 -4.20 -11.46 -0.18
CA ALA A 50 -5.58 -11.92 -0.06
C ALA A 50 -6.15 -12.42 -1.40
N GLY A 51 -5.95 -11.67 -2.48
CA GLY A 51 -6.39 -12.05 -3.83
C GLY A 51 -5.72 -13.34 -4.32
N ALA A 52 -4.44 -13.52 -4.04
CA ALA A 52 -3.71 -14.75 -4.32
C ALA A 52 -4.30 -15.93 -3.54
N GLY A 53 -4.68 -15.74 -2.28
CA GLY A 53 -5.36 -16.77 -1.48
C GLY A 53 -6.68 -17.21 -2.08
N ALA A 54 -7.51 -16.28 -2.51
CA ALA A 54 -8.79 -16.57 -3.18
C ALA A 54 -8.56 -17.34 -4.50
N THR A 55 -7.58 -16.90 -5.30
CA THR A 55 -7.19 -17.58 -6.55
C THR A 55 -6.71 -19.01 -6.29
N ALA A 56 -5.85 -19.20 -5.29
CA ALA A 56 -5.36 -20.52 -4.92
C ALA A 56 -6.50 -21.47 -4.49
N GLN A 57 -7.45 -20.99 -3.68
CA GLN A 57 -8.61 -21.77 -3.25
C GLN A 57 -9.46 -22.24 -4.45
N GLN A 58 -9.74 -21.36 -5.41
CA GLN A 58 -10.48 -21.71 -6.62
C GLN A 58 -9.76 -22.76 -7.46
N LEU A 59 -8.45 -22.57 -7.69
CA LEU A 59 -7.63 -23.53 -8.46
C LEU A 59 -7.53 -24.87 -7.76
N ILE A 60 -7.36 -24.89 -6.44
CA ILE A 60 -7.32 -26.12 -5.64
C ILE A 60 -8.66 -26.86 -5.76
N ALA A 61 -9.78 -26.18 -5.55
CA ALA A 61 -11.09 -26.80 -5.67
C ALA A 61 -11.33 -27.43 -7.06
N ALA A 62 -10.93 -26.71 -8.12
CA ALA A 62 -11.08 -27.20 -9.49
C ALA A 62 -10.18 -28.41 -9.82
N ASN A 63 -8.98 -28.50 -9.25
CA ASN A 63 -7.98 -29.48 -9.62
C ASN A 63 -7.87 -30.67 -8.65
N THR A 64 -8.54 -30.65 -7.51
CA THR A 64 -8.50 -31.73 -6.51
C THR A 64 -9.80 -32.47 -6.38
N ALA A 65 -10.87 -32.09 -7.08
CA ALA A 65 -12.15 -32.77 -7.05
C ALA A 65 -12.01 -34.23 -7.52
N GLY A 66 -12.46 -35.16 -6.67
CA GLY A 66 -12.40 -36.60 -6.97
C GLY A 66 -11.03 -37.26 -6.82
N LEU A 67 -10.00 -36.56 -6.43
CA LEU A 67 -8.68 -37.14 -6.18
C LEU A 67 -8.62 -37.81 -4.78
N PRO A 68 -7.78 -38.85 -4.62
CA PRO A 68 -7.45 -39.38 -3.30
C PRO A 68 -6.84 -38.28 -2.41
N ALA A 69 -7.11 -38.31 -1.11
CA ALA A 69 -6.74 -37.25 -0.17
C ALA A 69 -5.25 -36.89 -0.20
N THR A 70 -4.36 -37.88 -0.31
CA THR A 70 -2.90 -37.64 -0.39
C THR A 70 -2.50 -36.94 -1.68
N THR A 71 -3.08 -37.31 -2.81
CA THR A 71 -2.84 -36.67 -4.11
C THR A 71 -3.41 -35.25 -4.13
N ALA A 72 -4.63 -35.07 -3.60
CA ALA A 72 -5.25 -33.76 -3.48
C ALA A 72 -4.41 -32.78 -2.64
N ALA A 73 -3.84 -33.26 -1.51
CA ALA A 73 -2.97 -32.45 -0.68
C ALA A 73 -1.66 -32.04 -1.40
N GLN A 74 -1.07 -32.92 -2.17
CA GLN A 74 0.13 -32.60 -2.96
C GLN A 74 -0.16 -31.58 -4.06
N VAL A 75 -1.26 -31.75 -4.81
CA VAL A 75 -1.70 -30.78 -5.82
C VAL A 75 -2.00 -29.42 -5.19
N ALA A 76 -2.70 -29.39 -4.05
CA ALA A 76 -3.00 -28.16 -3.33
C ALA A 76 -1.73 -27.42 -2.88
N ALA A 77 -0.73 -28.15 -2.38
CA ALA A 77 0.56 -27.55 -1.98
C ALA A 77 1.31 -26.96 -3.18
N GLN A 78 1.33 -27.64 -4.32
CA GLN A 78 1.95 -27.13 -5.55
C GLN A 78 1.25 -25.88 -6.08
N ILE A 79 -0.08 -25.89 -6.14
CA ILE A 79 -0.87 -24.72 -6.56
C ILE A 79 -0.60 -23.55 -5.64
N SER A 80 -0.64 -23.76 -4.33
CA SER A 80 -0.38 -22.70 -3.34
C SER A 80 1.01 -22.07 -3.53
N SER A 81 2.03 -22.91 -3.66
CA SER A 81 3.42 -22.44 -3.89
C SER A 81 3.55 -21.65 -5.19
N GLN A 82 2.95 -22.12 -6.27
CA GLN A 82 3.01 -21.46 -7.57
C GLN A 82 2.25 -20.12 -7.58
N VAL A 83 1.07 -20.07 -6.96
CA VAL A 83 0.28 -18.84 -6.85
C VAL A 83 1.02 -17.79 -6.01
N MET A 84 1.60 -18.17 -4.87
CA MET A 84 2.40 -17.26 -4.06
C MET A 84 3.61 -16.74 -4.83
N ALA A 85 4.34 -17.59 -5.53
CA ALA A 85 5.50 -17.17 -6.31
C ALA A 85 5.12 -16.23 -7.45
N THR A 86 4.01 -16.49 -8.15
CA THR A 86 3.51 -15.64 -9.25
C THR A 86 3.03 -14.30 -8.74
N ALA A 87 2.37 -14.27 -7.59
CA ALA A 87 1.88 -13.04 -6.97
C ALA A 87 2.98 -12.25 -6.23
N GLY A 88 4.16 -12.81 -6.02
CA GLY A 88 5.25 -12.19 -5.27
C GLY A 88 4.95 -12.02 -3.78
N VAL A 89 4.14 -12.91 -3.21
CA VAL A 89 3.76 -12.86 -1.78
C VAL A 89 4.31 -14.07 -1.03
N SER A 90 4.61 -13.88 0.25
CA SER A 90 5.18 -14.93 1.10
C SER A 90 4.13 -15.80 1.79
N SER A 91 2.89 -15.34 1.87
CA SER A 91 1.76 -16.03 2.49
C SER A 91 0.45 -15.52 1.92
N PHE A 92 -0.62 -16.32 2.05
CA PHE A 92 -1.99 -15.83 1.83
C PHE A 92 -2.51 -15.15 3.09
N GLU A 93 -3.41 -14.20 2.91
CA GLU A 93 -4.02 -13.45 4.01
C GLU A 93 -5.55 -13.49 3.93
N THR A 94 -6.18 -13.52 5.10
CA THR A 94 -7.64 -13.27 5.22
C THR A 94 -7.92 -11.77 5.22
N ALA A 95 -9.17 -11.38 5.00
CA ALA A 95 -9.57 -9.98 5.04
C ALA A 95 -9.24 -9.30 6.38
N GLU A 96 -9.39 -10.02 7.49
CA GLU A 96 -9.05 -9.55 8.83
C GLU A 96 -7.55 -9.34 8.99
N GLN A 97 -6.73 -10.25 8.45
CA GLN A 97 -5.27 -10.12 8.46
C GLN A 97 -4.82 -8.92 7.64
N VAL A 98 -5.39 -8.71 6.44
CA VAL A 98 -5.10 -7.53 5.62
C VAL A 98 -5.39 -6.24 6.38
N GLN A 99 -6.58 -6.11 7.00
CA GLN A 99 -6.94 -4.93 7.78
C GLN A 99 -5.99 -4.70 8.96
N ALA A 100 -5.66 -5.77 9.70
CA ALA A 100 -4.74 -5.69 10.82
C ALA A 100 -3.32 -5.28 10.39
N ASN A 101 -2.82 -5.84 9.30
CA ASN A 101 -1.49 -5.53 8.78
C ASN A 101 -1.39 -4.10 8.24
N VAL A 102 -2.42 -3.63 7.53
CA VAL A 102 -2.49 -2.23 7.06
C VAL A 102 -2.56 -1.25 8.24
N ALA A 103 -3.32 -1.59 9.29
CA ALA A 103 -3.35 -0.79 10.52
C ALA A 103 -1.99 -0.77 11.22
N ALA A 104 -1.30 -1.90 11.28
CA ALA A 104 0.05 -2.00 11.86
C ALA A 104 1.09 -1.20 11.06
N ALA A 105 1.00 -1.18 9.74
CA ALA A 105 1.85 -0.35 8.89
C ALA A 105 1.70 1.14 9.21
N ALA A 106 0.46 1.64 9.38
CA ALA A 106 0.21 3.02 9.79
C ALA A 106 0.78 3.33 11.18
N GLN A 107 0.66 2.40 12.14
CA GLN A 107 1.24 2.55 13.47
C GLN A 107 2.78 2.59 13.44
N GLN A 108 3.39 1.80 12.55
CA GLN A 108 4.84 1.85 12.33
C GLN A 108 5.27 3.22 11.77
N GLU A 109 4.52 3.81 10.83
CA GLU A 109 4.80 5.15 10.33
C GLU A 109 4.72 6.20 11.44
N VAL A 110 3.70 6.13 12.30
CA VAL A 110 3.59 7.01 13.48
C VAL A 110 4.81 6.89 14.39
N LYS A 111 5.29 5.66 14.63
CA LYS A 111 6.50 5.42 15.44
C LYS A 111 7.72 6.11 14.82
N LEU A 112 7.94 5.93 13.51
CA LEU A 112 9.05 6.55 12.79
C LEU A 112 8.98 8.08 12.80
N ILE A 113 7.79 8.68 12.71
CA ILE A 113 7.58 10.12 12.85
C ILE A 113 7.95 10.57 14.27
N GLY A 114 7.56 9.81 15.30
CA GLY A 114 7.95 10.06 16.67
C GLY A 114 9.46 9.99 16.91
N GLU A 115 10.15 9.08 16.24
CA GLU A 115 11.63 8.97 16.29
C GLU A 115 12.30 10.20 15.65
N LEU A 116 11.79 10.70 14.52
CA LEU A 116 12.25 11.96 13.92
C LEU A 116 12.06 13.14 14.87
N GLN A 117 10.90 13.24 15.53
CA GLN A 117 10.64 14.30 16.53
C GLN A 117 11.60 14.18 17.73
N ALA A 118 11.78 12.97 18.27
CA ALA A 118 12.67 12.73 19.39
C ALA A 118 14.13 13.08 19.05
N ALA A 119 14.53 12.96 17.80
CA ALA A 119 15.84 13.34 17.30
C ALA A 119 15.98 14.86 17.04
N GLY A 120 14.88 15.65 17.15
CA GLY A 120 14.92 17.11 17.05
C GLY A 120 14.19 17.71 15.86
N ALA A 121 13.50 16.95 15.02
CA ALA A 121 12.68 17.47 13.94
C ALA A 121 11.44 18.19 14.52
N THR A 122 11.24 19.46 14.18
CA THR A 122 10.15 20.29 14.72
C THR A 122 9.07 20.66 13.70
N ASN A 123 9.30 20.37 12.41
CA ASN A 123 8.36 20.65 11.33
C ASN A 123 8.28 19.44 10.41
N ILE A 124 7.24 18.60 10.58
CA ILE A 124 7.08 17.36 9.84
C ILE A 124 5.74 17.37 9.10
N LEU A 125 5.79 17.43 7.76
CA LEU A 125 4.64 17.18 6.90
C LEU A 125 4.36 15.69 6.90
N VAL A 126 3.14 15.30 7.23
CA VAL A 126 2.69 13.90 7.19
C VAL A 126 1.55 13.79 6.20
N PHE A 127 1.80 13.10 5.10
CA PHE A 127 0.80 12.88 4.06
C PHE A 127 0.04 11.60 4.37
N ASN A 128 -1.28 11.67 4.44
CA ASN A 128 -2.08 10.46 4.49
C ASN A 128 -2.14 9.79 3.09
N LEU A 129 -2.63 8.56 3.01
CA LEU A 129 -2.78 7.89 1.73
C LEU A 129 -3.93 8.49 0.92
N PRO A 130 -3.75 8.67 -0.40
CA PRO A 130 -4.85 8.99 -1.29
C PRO A 130 -5.86 7.82 -1.32
N ASN A 131 -7.05 8.06 -1.86
CA ASN A 131 -8.01 7.00 -2.11
C ASN A 131 -7.51 6.12 -3.27
N VAL A 132 -6.75 5.05 -2.95
CA VAL A 132 -6.17 4.19 -3.99
C VAL A 132 -7.22 3.42 -4.77
N GLY A 133 -8.42 3.20 -4.22
CA GLY A 133 -9.50 2.48 -4.89
C GLY A 133 -10.15 3.26 -6.04
N ILE A 134 -9.98 4.58 -6.13
CA ILE A 134 -10.51 5.35 -7.27
C ILE A 134 -9.52 5.50 -8.43
N THR A 135 -8.33 4.94 -8.30
CA THR A 135 -7.34 4.94 -9.37
C THR A 135 -7.81 4.08 -10.56
N PRO A 136 -7.35 4.38 -11.78
CA PRO A 136 -7.68 3.56 -12.96
C PRO A 136 -7.28 2.08 -12.76
N SER A 137 -6.13 1.82 -12.16
CA SER A 137 -5.66 0.46 -11.86
C SER A 137 -6.58 -0.30 -10.90
N ALA A 138 -7.07 0.35 -9.85
CA ALA A 138 -8.01 -0.28 -8.92
C ALA A 138 -9.37 -0.56 -9.60
N ARG A 139 -9.87 0.39 -10.36
CA ARG A 139 -11.14 0.27 -11.09
C ARG A 139 -11.12 -0.84 -12.13
N SER A 140 -9.99 -1.07 -12.79
CA SER A 140 -9.83 -2.16 -13.77
C SER A 140 -9.95 -3.55 -13.15
N GLN A 141 -9.75 -3.70 -11.83
CA GLN A 141 -9.90 -4.94 -11.08
C GLN A 141 -11.38 -5.21 -10.67
N GLY A 142 -12.29 -4.29 -10.98
CA GLY A 142 -13.70 -4.40 -10.64
C GLY A 142 -14.12 -3.58 -9.42
N ALA A 143 -15.43 -3.36 -9.30
CA ALA A 143 -15.98 -2.47 -8.27
C ALA A 143 -15.72 -2.94 -6.82
N GLU A 144 -15.73 -4.25 -6.59
CA GLU A 144 -15.48 -4.84 -5.27
C GLU A 144 -14.04 -4.65 -4.84
N ALA A 145 -13.06 -4.91 -5.72
CA ALA A 145 -11.66 -4.67 -5.47
C ALA A 145 -11.37 -3.18 -5.23
N ALA A 146 -11.95 -2.31 -6.04
CA ALA A 146 -11.83 -0.85 -5.88
C ALA A 146 -12.39 -0.37 -4.53
N ALA A 147 -13.56 -0.88 -4.12
CA ALA A 147 -14.16 -0.56 -2.82
C ALA A 147 -13.30 -1.07 -1.65
N SER A 148 -12.76 -2.28 -1.76
CA SER A 148 -11.83 -2.84 -0.77
C SER A 148 -10.59 -1.97 -0.60
N LEU A 149 -9.92 -1.58 -1.69
CA LEU A 149 -8.74 -0.73 -1.67
C LEU A 149 -9.04 0.67 -1.09
N SER A 150 -10.23 1.24 -1.37
CA SER A 150 -10.69 2.48 -0.72
C SER A 150 -10.84 2.31 0.79
N GLY A 151 -11.42 1.18 1.23
CA GLY A 151 -11.55 0.83 2.64
C GLY A 151 -10.21 0.70 3.35
N LEU A 152 -9.22 0.06 2.72
CA LEU A 152 -7.87 -0.06 3.27
C LEU A 152 -7.16 1.29 3.40
N SER A 153 -7.35 2.20 2.43
CA SER A 153 -6.85 3.58 2.56
C SER A 153 -7.45 4.30 3.77
N LEU A 154 -8.76 4.11 4.04
CA LEU A 154 -9.41 4.68 5.21
C LEU A 154 -8.90 4.09 6.53
N ILE A 155 -8.66 2.76 6.59
CA ILE A 155 -8.09 2.09 7.77
C ILE A 155 -6.71 2.66 8.07
N PHE A 156 -5.83 2.71 7.08
CA PHE A 156 -4.49 3.28 7.23
C PHE A 156 -4.55 4.72 7.74
N ASN A 157 -5.32 5.58 7.06
CA ASN A 157 -5.44 6.99 7.37
C ASN A 157 -6.05 7.24 8.75
N GLY A 158 -7.02 6.41 9.17
CA GLY A 158 -7.60 6.47 10.50
C GLY A 158 -6.57 6.19 11.60
N GLN A 159 -5.75 5.15 11.43
CA GLN A 159 -4.69 4.81 12.37
C GLN A 159 -3.57 5.86 12.38
N LEU A 160 -3.15 6.33 11.20
CA LEU A 160 -2.14 7.39 11.07
C LEU A 160 -2.60 8.66 11.78
N ASN A 161 -3.80 9.15 11.47
CA ASN A 161 -4.35 10.37 12.08
C ASN A 161 -4.49 10.25 13.61
N ALA A 162 -5.00 9.11 14.10
CA ALA A 162 -5.11 8.86 15.53
C ALA A 162 -3.74 8.80 16.22
N GLY A 163 -2.73 8.30 15.54
CA GLY A 163 -1.36 8.23 16.04
C GLY A 163 -0.67 9.58 16.10
N ILE A 164 -0.64 10.30 14.96
CA ILE A 164 0.07 11.60 14.88
C ILE A 164 -0.55 12.68 15.78
N SER A 165 -1.86 12.61 16.04
CA SER A 165 -2.52 13.53 16.98
C SER A 165 -2.00 13.42 18.42
N ARG A 166 -1.37 12.28 18.76
CA ARG A 166 -0.76 12.06 20.10
C ARG A 166 0.70 12.50 20.18
N LEU A 167 1.33 12.75 19.03
CA LEU A 167 2.72 13.19 18.97
C LEU A 167 2.87 14.68 19.31
N GLY A 168 1.77 15.45 19.38
CA GLY A 168 1.76 16.84 19.78
C GLY A 168 2.11 17.83 18.67
N THR A 169 2.87 18.85 19.01
CA THR A 169 3.20 19.97 18.10
C THR A 169 4.26 19.58 17.08
N GLY A 170 4.31 20.32 15.96
CA GLY A 170 5.32 20.12 14.91
C GLY A 170 4.91 19.14 13.81
N ILE A 171 3.75 18.48 13.94
CA ILE A 171 3.17 17.66 12.89
C ILE A 171 2.19 18.49 12.07
N ILE A 172 2.34 18.45 10.75
CA ILE A 172 1.50 19.15 9.78
C ILE A 172 0.84 18.09 8.89
N PRO A 173 -0.41 17.69 9.20
CA PRO A 173 -1.10 16.65 8.42
C PRO A 173 -1.55 17.21 7.06
N ILE A 174 -1.30 16.44 6.00
CA ILE A 174 -1.72 16.75 4.63
C ILE A 174 -2.73 15.70 4.18
N ASN A 175 -3.93 16.13 3.80
CA ASN A 175 -5.03 15.25 3.44
C ASN A 175 -5.07 14.97 1.93
N THR A 176 -4.23 14.03 1.46
CA THR A 176 -4.20 13.61 0.07
C THR A 176 -5.41 12.75 -0.31
N TYR A 177 -6.05 12.09 0.67
CA TYR A 177 -7.29 11.33 0.44
C TYR A 177 -8.40 12.23 -0.09
N SER A 178 -8.66 13.34 0.61
CA SER A 178 -9.69 14.30 0.19
C SER A 178 -9.31 15.00 -1.11
N LEU A 179 -8.02 15.36 -1.26
CA LEU A 179 -7.54 16.02 -2.48
C LEU A 179 -7.78 15.15 -3.72
N LEU A 180 -7.40 13.87 -3.69
CA LEU A 180 -7.60 12.99 -4.84
C LEU A 180 -9.10 12.77 -5.15
N ASN A 181 -9.94 12.60 -4.13
CA ASN A 181 -11.39 12.51 -4.33
C ASN A 181 -11.95 13.77 -4.98
N GLU A 182 -11.51 14.95 -4.56
CA GLU A 182 -11.95 16.22 -5.13
C GLU A 182 -11.48 16.39 -6.58
N VAL A 183 -10.22 16.08 -6.88
CA VAL A 183 -9.68 16.10 -8.26
C VAL A 183 -10.47 15.19 -9.18
N VAL A 184 -10.79 13.98 -8.75
CA VAL A 184 -11.56 13.01 -9.54
C VAL A 184 -13.02 13.44 -9.71
N ALA A 185 -13.62 14.09 -8.71
CA ALA A 185 -14.98 14.61 -8.78
C ALA A 185 -15.10 15.88 -9.65
N ASN A 186 -14.06 16.71 -9.69
CA ASN A 186 -14.05 18.01 -10.36
C ASN A 186 -12.78 18.19 -11.21
N PRO A 187 -12.49 17.31 -12.17
CA PRO A 187 -11.21 17.27 -12.85
C PRO A 187 -10.86 18.57 -13.59
N GLN A 188 -11.83 19.21 -14.19
CA GLN A 188 -11.64 20.45 -14.96
C GLN A 188 -11.15 21.62 -14.08
N MET A 189 -11.53 21.67 -12.80
CA MET A 189 -11.04 22.68 -11.85
C MET A 189 -9.55 22.58 -11.63
N TYR A 190 -8.98 21.39 -11.85
CA TYR A 190 -7.55 21.08 -11.68
C TYR A 190 -6.79 20.96 -13.01
N GLY A 191 -7.46 21.28 -14.14
CA GLY A 191 -6.86 21.22 -15.47
C GLY A 191 -6.75 19.80 -16.07
N PHE A 192 -7.44 18.82 -15.50
CA PHE A 192 -7.45 17.45 -16.04
C PHE A 192 -8.61 17.23 -17.01
N SER A 193 -8.31 16.63 -18.16
CA SER A 193 -9.30 16.17 -19.13
C SER A 193 -9.69 14.70 -18.93
N ASN A 194 -8.82 13.91 -18.29
CA ASN A 194 -9.05 12.50 -18.00
C ASN A 194 -8.54 12.17 -16.59
N VAL A 195 -9.39 11.53 -15.78
CA VAL A 195 -9.09 11.03 -14.42
C VAL A 195 -9.59 9.59 -14.22
N THR A 196 -10.05 8.95 -15.29
CA THR A 196 -10.66 7.61 -15.26
C THR A 196 -9.80 6.55 -15.92
N ASP A 197 -9.08 6.93 -16.97
CA ASP A 197 -8.23 6.02 -17.73
C ASP A 197 -6.76 6.23 -17.36
N PRO A 198 -5.91 5.20 -17.51
CA PRO A 198 -4.48 5.35 -17.33
C PRO A 198 -3.91 6.39 -18.29
N ALA A 199 -2.97 7.21 -17.84
CA ALA A 199 -2.27 8.18 -18.70
C ALA A 199 -1.47 7.48 -19.82
N CYS A 200 -0.99 6.26 -19.54
CA CYS A 200 -0.25 5.44 -20.49
C CYS A 200 -1.11 4.25 -20.92
N THR A 201 -1.39 4.11 -22.20
CA THR A 201 -2.08 2.97 -22.79
C THR A 201 -1.07 1.99 -23.40
N GLY A 202 -1.13 0.71 -23.03
CA GLY A 202 -0.43 -0.38 -23.70
C GLY A 202 0.82 -0.95 -23.00
N GLY A 203 1.07 -0.60 -21.75
CA GLY A 203 2.15 -1.24 -20.97
C GLY A 203 1.62 -2.20 -19.93
N SER A 204 2.08 -3.45 -19.92
CA SER A 204 1.97 -4.32 -18.77
C SER A 204 2.76 -3.71 -17.60
N GLY A 205 2.10 -2.97 -16.79
CA GLY A 205 2.25 -2.87 -15.35
C GLY A 205 3.47 -2.26 -14.73
N SER A 206 4.39 -1.55 -15.34
CA SER A 206 5.42 -0.87 -14.56
C SER A 206 6.29 0.19 -15.29
N SER A 207 5.90 0.67 -16.43
CA SER A 207 6.62 1.81 -17.00
C SER A 207 6.06 3.10 -16.42
N VAL A 208 6.87 3.78 -15.64
CA VAL A 208 6.61 5.13 -15.11
C VAL A 208 6.64 6.15 -16.26
N GLU A 209 7.07 5.75 -17.44
CA GLU A 209 7.19 6.58 -18.62
C GLU A 209 6.14 6.18 -19.65
N CYS A 210 5.26 7.13 -19.97
CA CYS A 210 4.45 7.05 -21.17
C CYS A 210 5.37 7.24 -22.38
N ALA A 211 5.34 6.31 -23.33
CA ALA A 211 6.02 6.54 -24.61
C ALA A 211 5.44 7.82 -25.25
N PRO A 212 6.28 8.68 -25.83
CA PRO A 212 5.85 9.91 -26.48
C PRO A 212 4.93 9.65 -27.68
#